data_711ca38fb72e24acc71b678b916b7fd4
#
_entry.id   711ca38fb72e24acc71b678b916b7fd4
#
_cell.length_a   1.000
_cell.length_b   1.000
_cell.length_c   1.000
_cell.angle_alpha   90.00
_cell.angle_beta   90.00
_cell.angle_gamma   90.00
#
_symmetry.space_group_name_H-M   'P 1'
#
loop_
_entity.id
_entity.type
_entity.pdbx_description
1 polymer ?
#
loop_
_entity_poly.entity_id
_entity_poly.type
_entity_poly.pdbx_seq_one_letter_code
_entity_poly.pdbx_strand_id
1 'polypeptide(L)'
;NPNVFQICTLKQSASDVRKRQEVGRGLRLCVNQDGERMDANVLGNDVQSINVLTVIASESYDSFAKGLQTELADAVADRPVAVTADLFKDKVIVDAGGNEQVVDGDTAQAIYFDLIVNGYIDKKGVLTDKYYADKANGAIQVAEEVTDSRDSVINILDSVYDSRAMQP
;
A
#
# COMPACT_ATOMS: atom_id res chain seq x y z
N ASN A 1 23.77 1.24 -2.76
CA ASN A 1 23.63 0.18 -1.78
C ASN A 1 22.14 -0.18 -1.70
N PRO A 2 21.75 -1.42 -1.98
CA PRO A 2 20.34 -1.84 -1.92
C PRO A 2 19.82 -1.93 -0.47
N ASN A 3 20.72 -2.11 0.51
CA ASN A 3 20.35 -2.32 1.90
C ASN A 3 20.97 -1.24 2.79
N VAL A 4 20.12 -0.43 3.42
CA VAL A 4 20.51 0.60 4.38
C VAL A 4 19.73 0.36 5.66
N PHE A 5 20.42 -0.05 6.72
CA PHE A 5 19.80 -0.34 8.02
C PHE A 5 20.08 0.74 9.06
N GLN A 6 21.08 1.59 8.80
CA GLN A 6 21.47 2.65 9.72
C GLN A 6 21.89 3.90 8.96
N ILE A 7 21.41 5.05 9.40
CA ILE A 7 21.82 6.38 8.95
C ILE A 7 22.34 7.15 10.16
N CYS A 8 23.57 7.66 10.06
CA CYS A 8 24.15 8.56 11.06
C CYS A 8 24.33 9.94 10.43
N THR A 9 23.67 10.96 11.00
CA THR A 9 23.75 12.33 10.50
C THR A 9 24.83 13.10 11.26
N LEU A 10 26.00 13.20 10.63
CA LEU A 10 27.18 13.90 11.21
C LEU A 10 27.15 15.41 10.95
N LYS A 11 26.33 15.88 10.02
CA LYS A 11 26.26 17.28 9.63
C LYS A 11 24.83 17.81 9.76
N GLN A 12 24.69 19.00 10.33
CA GLN A 12 23.42 19.71 10.33
C GLN A 12 23.04 20.10 8.89
N SER A 13 21.84 19.72 8.47
CA SER A 13 21.25 20.17 7.20
C SER A 13 20.04 21.05 7.51
N ALA A 14 20.05 22.27 6.98
CA ALA A 14 18.91 23.19 7.09
C ALA A 14 17.81 22.90 6.06
N SER A 15 18.07 21.99 5.10
CA SER A 15 17.13 21.70 4.02
C SER A 15 16.36 20.41 4.31
N ASP A 16 15.04 20.53 4.48
CA ASP A 16 14.14 19.38 4.67
C ASP A 16 14.09 18.48 3.45
N VAL A 17 14.22 19.03 2.23
CA VAL A 17 14.30 18.26 0.98
C VAL A 17 15.49 17.31 1.02
N ARG A 18 16.66 17.81 1.47
CA ARG A 18 17.86 16.97 1.58
C ARG A 18 17.70 15.90 2.63
N LYS A 19 17.13 16.23 3.80
CA LYS A 19 16.85 15.27 4.87
C LYS A 19 15.90 14.16 4.38
N ARG A 20 14.84 14.53 3.63
CA ARG A 20 13.90 13.56 3.02
C ARG A 20 14.60 12.63 2.03
N GLN A 21 15.52 13.14 1.21
CA GLN A 21 16.28 12.32 0.27
C GLN A 21 17.20 11.33 0.97
N GLU A 22 17.84 11.76 2.06
CA GLU A 22 18.77 10.92 2.85
C GLU A 22 17.99 9.80 3.55
N VAL A 23 16.91 10.12 4.26
CA VAL A 23 16.04 9.13 4.94
C VAL A 23 15.32 8.24 3.94
N GLY A 24 14.80 8.81 2.84
CA GLY A 24 14.06 8.06 1.81
C GLY A 24 14.89 6.96 1.14
N ARG A 25 16.22 7.08 1.14
CA ARG A 25 17.09 5.99 0.66
C ARG A 25 17.13 4.81 1.62
N GLY A 26 17.00 5.07 2.92
CA GLY A 26 16.97 4.04 3.95
C GLY A 26 15.59 3.42 4.18
N LEU A 27 14.50 4.10 3.78
CA LEU A 27 13.14 3.60 3.89
C LEU A 27 12.76 2.58 2.80
N ARG A 28 13.70 2.18 1.95
CA ARG A 28 13.47 1.14 0.96
C ARG A 28 13.53 -0.22 1.62
N LEU A 29 12.62 -1.11 1.23
CA LEU A 29 12.68 -2.51 1.64
C LEU A 29 14.04 -3.11 1.27
N CYS A 30 14.61 -3.89 2.17
CA CYS A 30 15.86 -4.59 1.92
C CYS A 30 15.69 -5.64 0.80
N VAL A 31 16.81 -6.06 0.26
CA VAL A 31 16.89 -7.02 -0.86
C VAL A 31 17.73 -8.20 -0.40
N ASN A 32 17.29 -9.42 -0.68
CA ASN A 32 18.06 -10.64 -0.39
C ASN A 32 19.23 -10.83 -1.40
N GLN A 33 19.93 -11.93 -1.28
CA GLN A 33 21.08 -12.24 -2.16
C GLN A 33 20.67 -12.45 -3.62
N ASP A 34 19.43 -12.84 -3.87
CA ASP A 34 18.88 -13.09 -5.20
C ASP A 34 18.28 -11.81 -5.85
N GLY A 35 18.35 -10.67 -5.15
CA GLY A 35 17.83 -9.39 -5.64
C GLY A 35 16.33 -9.19 -5.39
N GLU A 36 15.70 -10.08 -4.64
CA GLU A 36 14.28 -10.01 -4.32
C GLU A 36 14.01 -9.07 -3.14
N ARG A 37 12.97 -8.25 -3.23
CA ARG A 37 12.58 -7.34 -2.14
C ARG A 37 11.89 -8.10 -1.02
N MET A 38 12.36 -7.85 0.19
CA MET A 38 11.86 -8.46 1.42
C MET A 38 10.61 -7.72 1.91
N ASP A 39 9.52 -7.90 1.19
CA ASP A 39 8.21 -7.33 1.53
C ASP A 39 7.37 -8.28 2.41
N ALA A 40 6.12 -7.91 2.68
CA ALA A 40 5.22 -8.73 3.50
C ALA A 40 4.83 -10.06 2.83
N ASN A 41 4.90 -10.18 1.50
CA ASN A 41 4.61 -11.42 0.79
C ASN A 41 5.74 -12.45 1.01
N VAL A 42 6.98 -11.97 1.11
CA VAL A 42 8.17 -12.81 1.32
C VAL A 42 8.39 -13.11 2.80
N LEU A 43 8.23 -12.12 3.66
CA LEU A 43 8.59 -12.19 5.08
C LEU A 43 7.39 -12.41 6.02
N GLY A 44 6.16 -12.24 5.54
CA GLY A 44 4.99 -12.31 6.41
C GLY A 44 5.09 -11.33 7.59
N ASN A 45 4.95 -11.84 8.80
CA ASN A 45 5.00 -11.05 10.03
C ASN A 45 6.40 -10.48 10.35
N ASP A 46 7.46 -11.04 9.78
CA ASP A 46 8.84 -10.63 10.06
C ASP A 46 9.25 -9.37 9.29
N VAL A 47 8.40 -8.88 8.38
CA VAL A 47 8.68 -7.71 7.54
C VAL A 47 9.07 -6.47 8.36
N GLN A 48 8.43 -6.27 9.50
CA GLN A 48 8.67 -5.12 10.38
C GLN A 48 9.96 -5.26 11.20
N SER A 49 10.36 -6.48 11.55
CA SER A 49 11.59 -6.75 12.31
C SER A 49 12.83 -6.72 11.43
N ILE A 50 12.70 -7.07 10.15
CA ILE A 50 13.82 -7.13 9.20
C ILE A 50 14.05 -5.78 8.51
N ASN A 51 12.97 -5.07 8.14
CA ASN A 51 13.07 -3.77 7.45
C ASN A 51 13.20 -2.58 8.43
N VAL A 52 13.98 -2.73 9.48
CA VAL A 52 14.19 -1.66 10.47
C VAL A 52 15.28 -0.70 10.00
N LEU A 53 14.95 0.60 9.94
CA LEU A 53 15.90 1.68 9.74
C LEU A 53 16.19 2.39 11.05
N THR A 54 17.43 2.35 11.51
CA THR A 54 17.89 3.12 12.66
C THR A 54 18.49 4.45 12.21
N VAL A 55 17.96 5.57 12.70
CA VAL A 55 18.52 6.89 12.44
C VAL A 55 19.16 7.44 13.71
N ILE A 56 20.48 7.66 13.68
CA ILE A 56 21.22 8.34 14.74
C ILE A 56 21.27 9.82 14.34
N ALA A 57 20.48 10.64 15.01
CA ALA A 57 20.20 11.99 14.58
C ALA A 57 20.81 13.05 15.54
N SER A 58 21.21 14.20 14.97
CA SER A 58 21.39 15.43 15.73
C SER A 58 20.04 16.01 16.15
N GLU A 59 20.00 16.95 17.13
CA GLU A 59 18.74 17.54 17.62
C GLU A 59 17.82 18.11 16.51
N SER A 60 18.41 18.73 15.48
CA SER A 60 17.65 19.24 14.33
C SER A 60 17.02 18.15 13.47
N TYR A 61 17.58 16.96 13.52
CA TYR A 61 17.09 15.79 12.79
C TYR A 61 15.97 15.08 13.55
N ASP A 62 15.98 15.12 14.88
CA ASP A 62 14.91 14.57 15.73
C ASP A 62 13.57 15.26 15.43
N SER A 63 13.57 16.59 15.37
CA SER A 63 12.39 17.38 15.01
C SER A 63 11.90 17.07 13.60
N PHE A 64 12.82 16.89 12.65
CA PHE A 64 12.47 16.48 11.27
C PHE A 64 11.89 15.06 11.23
N ALA A 65 12.48 14.11 11.95
CA ALA A 65 11.99 12.73 11.99
C ALA A 65 10.57 12.65 12.58
N LYS A 66 10.30 13.42 13.64
CA LYS A 66 8.96 13.53 14.21
C LYS A 66 7.96 14.14 13.24
N GLY A 67 8.35 15.20 12.52
CA GLY A 67 7.53 15.79 11.47
C GLY A 67 7.22 14.79 10.34
N LEU A 68 8.20 14.05 9.89
CA LEU A 68 8.02 13.02 8.86
C LEU A 68 7.11 11.87 9.34
N GLN A 69 7.24 11.44 10.59
CA GLN A 69 6.34 10.44 11.17
C GLN A 69 4.90 10.94 11.23
N THR A 70 4.68 12.21 11.60
CA THR A 70 3.35 12.82 11.59
C THR A 70 2.77 12.85 10.18
N GLU A 71 3.53 13.30 9.18
CA GLU A 71 3.07 13.33 7.78
C GLU A 71 2.74 11.93 7.26
N LEU A 72 3.54 10.92 7.61
CA LEU A 72 3.25 9.53 7.24
C LEU A 72 1.99 9.00 7.94
N ALA A 73 1.80 9.34 9.22
CA ALA A 73 0.60 8.96 9.95
C ALA A 73 -0.65 9.64 9.35
N ASP A 74 -0.57 10.92 9.01
CA ASP A 74 -1.66 11.65 8.35
C ASP A 74 -1.97 11.05 6.97
N ALA A 75 -0.95 10.75 6.17
CA ALA A 75 -1.12 10.11 4.86
C ALA A 75 -1.74 8.70 4.95
N VAL A 76 -1.52 7.98 6.05
CA VAL A 76 -2.19 6.69 6.32
C VAL A 76 -3.62 6.92 6.80
N ALA A 77 -3.87 7.95 7.61
CA ALA A 77 -5.20 8.30 8.09
C ALA A 77 -6.15 8.71 6.94
N ASP A 78 -5.62 9.30 5.87
CA ASP A 78 -6.37 9.68 4.67
C ASP A 78 -6.70 8.49 3.74
N ARG A 79 -6.16 7.30 4.02
CA ARG A 79 -6.50 6.13 3.22
C ARG A 79 -7.93 5.68 3.50
N PRO A 80 -8.67 5.26 2.46
CA PRO A 80 -10.00 4.69 2.67
C PRO A 80 -9.89 3.46 3.58
N VAL A 81 -10.71 3.42 4.62
CA VAL A 81 -10.74 2.32 5.61
C VAL A 81 -11.80 1.27 5.29
N ALA A 82 -12.61 1.53 4.27
CA ALA A 82 -13.66 0.65 3.82
C ALA A 82 -13.83 0.74 2.30
N VAL A 83 -14.15 -0.37 1.69
CA VAL A 83 -14.54 -0.44 0.29
C VAL A 83 -15.96 0.08 0.15
N THR A 84 -16.17 1.07 -0.71
CA THR A 84 -17.47 1.62 -1.11
C THR A 84 -17.54 1.72 -2.62
N ALA A 85 -18.70 1.91 -3.21
CA ALA A 85 -18.80 2.15 -4.64
C ALA A 85 -18.02 3.41 -5.07
N ASP A 86 -18.01 4.46 -4.24
CA ASP A 86 -17.27 5.70 -4.51
C ASP A 86 -15.77 5.51 -4.59
N LEU A 87 -15.23 4.42 -3.99
CA LEU A 87 -13.80 4.09 -4.09
C LEU A 87 -13.37 3.87 -5.55
N PHE A 88 -14.27 3.32 -6.37
CA PHE A 88 -14.02 2.98 -7.77
C PHE A 88 -14.41 4.08 -8.73
N LYS A 89 -15.41 4.88 -8.37
CA LYS A 89 -15.94 5.94 -9.22
C LYS A 89 -14.85 6.92 -9.64
N ASP A 90 -14.88 7.33 -10.91
CA ASP A 90 -13.93 8.25 -11.54
C ASP A 90 -12.47 7.74 -11.55
N LYS A 91 -12.22 6.49 -11.16
CA LYS A 91 -10.91 5.86 -11.29
C LYS A 91 -10.68 5.38 -12.72
N VAL A 92 -9.43 5.45 -13.15
CA VAL A 92 -9.00 4.86 -14.41
C VAL A 92 -8.57 3.42 -14.13
N ILE A 93 -9.18 2.48 -14.83
CA ILE A 93 -8.77 1.08 -14.86
C ILE A 93 -8.17 0.75 -16.23
N VAL A 94 -7.22 -0.16 -16.24
CA VAL A 94 -6.48 -0.54 -17.44
C VAL A 94 -6.73 -2.02 -17.71
N ASP A 95 -7.09 -2.37 -18.92
CA ASP A 95 -7.25 -3.77 -19.34
C ASP A 95 -5.89 -4.44 -19.65
N ALA A 96 -5.92 -5.74 -19.92
CA ALA A 96 -4.74 -6.51 -20.30
C ALA A 96 -4.11 -6.04 -21.63
N GLY A 97 -4.85 -5.31 -22.45
CA GLY A 97 -4.38 -4.71 -23.71
C GLY A 97 -3.76 -3.31 -23.54
N GLY A 98 -3.83 -2.74 -22.31
CA GLY A 98 -3.33 -1.40 -22.01
C GLY A 98 -4.32 -0.28 -22.34
N ASN A 99 -5.61 -0.62 -22.62
CA ASN A 99 -6.64 0.40 -22.83
C ASN A 99 -7.14 0.94 -21.50
N GLU A 100 -7.30 2.25 -21.43
CA GLU A 100 -7.79 2.94 -20.24
C GLU A 100 -9.31 3.13 -20.31
N GLN A 101 -10.00 2.86 -19.21
CA GLN A 101 -11.42 3.12 -19.02
C GLN A 101 -11.64 3.87 -17.71
N VAL A 102 -12.45 4.92 -17.75
CA VAL A 102 -12.91 5.60 -16.54
C VAL A 102 -14.14 4.86 -16.00
N VAL A 103 -14.11 4.49 -14.73
CA VAL A 103 -15.23 3.82 -14.05
C VAL A 103 -16.33 4.83 -13.78
N ASP A 104 -17.47 4.66 -14.40
CA ASP A 104 -18.68 5.45 -14.10
C ASP A 104 -19.40 4.96 -12.85
N GLY A 105 -20.48 5.65 -12.47
CA GLY A 105 -21.24 5.32 -11.25
C GLY A 105 -21.90 3.95 -11.30
N ASP A 106 -22.40 3.52 -12.46
CA ASP A 106 -23.10 2.23 -12.61
C ASP A 106 -22.09 1.09 -12.56
N THR A 107 -20.97 1.21 -13.25
CA THR A 107 -19.83 0.26 -13.18
C THR A 107 -19.27 0.17 -11.76
N ALA A 108 -19.11 1.31 -11.06
CA ALA A 108 -18.65 1.33 -9.67
C ALA A 108 -19.60 0.57 -8.73
N GLN A 109 -20.90 0.72 -8.93
CA GLN A 109 -21.92 -0.04 -8.20
C GLN A 109 -21.86 -1.53 -8.52
N ALA A 110 -21.71 -1.91 -9.80
CA ALA A 110 -21.58 -3.31 -10.21
C ALA A 110 -20.36 -3.97 -9.55
N ILE A 111 -19.20 -3.32 -9.57
CA ILE A 111 -17.98 -3.81 -8.89
C ILE A 111 -18.29 -4.01 -7.39
N TYR A 112 -18.85 -3.01 -6.72
CA TYR A 112 -19.13 -3.08 -5.29
C TYR A 112 -20.09 -4.21 -4.93
N PHE A 113 -21.19 -4.38 -5.69
CA PHE A 113 -22.13 -5.48 -5.50
C PHE A 113 -21.48 -6.84 -5.69
N ASP A 114 -20.67 -6.99 -6.73
CA ASP A 114 -19.99 -8.24 -7.01
C ASP A 114 -19.02 -8.64 -5.89
N LEU A 115 -18.30 -7.67 -5.32
CA LEU A 115 -17.44 -7.90 -4.17
C LEU A 115 -18.21 -8.40 -2.93
N ILE A 116 -19.43 -7.89 -2.70
CA ILE A 116 -20.31 -8.36 -1.63
C ILE A 116 -20.79 -9.79 -1.92
N VAL A 117 -21.28 -10.05 -3.13
CA VAL A 117 -21.83 -11.35 -3.54
C VAL A 117 -20.78 -12.45 -3.46
N ASN A 118 -19.55 -12.14 -3.90
CA ASN A 118 -18.41 -13.06 -3.79
C ASN A 118 -17.87 -13.20 -2.36
N GLY A 119 -18.34 -12.37 -1.42
CA GLY A 119 -17.90 -12.40 -0.03
C GLY A 119 -16.49 -11.84 0.18
N TYR A 120 -16.00 -10.99 -0.71
CA TYR A 120 -14.68 -10.34 -0.57
C TYR A 120 -14.70 -9.16 0.38
N ILE A 121 -15.86 -8.57 0.59
CA ILE A 121 -16.09 -7.52 1.58
C ILE A 121 -17.28 -7.89 2.48
N ASP A 122 -17.22 -7.44 3.72
CA ASP A 122 -18.32 -7.55 4.66
C ASP A 122 -19.32 -6.39 4.50
N LYS A 123 -20.39 -6.40 5.32
CA LYS A 123 -21.43 -5.34 5.31
C LYS A 123 -20.91 -3.94 5.68
N LYS A 124 -19.69 -3.86 6.23
CA LYS A 124 -19.01 -2.59 6.57
C LYS A 124 -17.99 -2.17 5.52
N GLY A 125 -17.84 -2.96 4.44
CA GLY A 125 -16.85 -2.71 3.41
C GLY A 125 -15.43 -3.15 3.79
N VAL A 126 -15.27 -3.97 4.85
CA VAL A 126 -13.97 -4.49 5.25
C VAL A 126 -13.62 -5.72 4.42
N LEU A 127 -12.39 -5.78 3.91
CA LEU A 127 -11.88 -6.94 3.16
C LEU A 127 -11.87 -8.19 4.05
N THR A 128 -12.30 -9.31 3.50
CA THR A 128 -12.43 -10.58 4.23
C THR A 128 -11.20 -11.49 4.04
N ASP A 129 -11.09 -12.53 4.87
CA ASP A 129 -10.04 -13.55 4.68
C ASP A 129 -10.16 -14.28 3.35
N LYS A 130 -11.39 -14.39 2.82
CA LYS A 130 -11.64 -14.97 1.49
C LYS A 130 -10.98 -14.14 0.39
N TYR A 131 -11.04 -12.80 0.47
CA TYR A 131 -10.35 -11.93 -0.47
C TYR A 131 -8.85 -12.24 -0.53
N TYR A 132 -8.19 -12.32 0.62
CA TYR A 132 -6.74 -12.59 0.68
C TYR A 132 -6.39 -14.00 0.19
N ALA A 133 -7.21 -15.01 0.53
CA ALA A 133 -6.99 -16.37 0.07
C ALA A 133 -7.13 -16.49 -1.45
N ASP A 134 -8.21 -15.92 -2.03
CA ASP A 134 -8.45 -15.97 -3.46
C ASP A 134 -7.44 -15.09 -4.23
N LYS A 135 -7.00 -13.97 -3.65
CA LYS A 135 -5.93 -13.15 -4.21
C LYS A 135 -4.61 -13.93 -4.30
N ALA A 136 -4.20 -14.60 -3.23
CA ALA A 136 -2.97 -15.40 -3.21
C ALA A 136 -3.00 -16.53 -4.25
N ASN A 137 -4.19 -17.06 -4.55
CA ASN A 137 -4.39 -18.11 -5.55
C ASN A 137 -4.68 -17.58 -6.97
N GLY A 138 -4.71 -16.26 -7.17
CA GLY A 138 -5.08 -15.65 -8.46
C GLY A 138 -6.54 -15.91 -8.87
N ALA A 139 -7.41 -16.24 -7.91
CA ALA A 139 -8.79 -16.67 -8.11
C ALA A 139 -9.84 -15.57 -7.89
N ILE A 140 -9.42 -14.31 -7.71
CA ILE A 140 -10.34 -13.18 -7.53
C ILE A 140 -11.27 -13.10 -8.73
N GLN A 141 -12.57 -13.06 -8.45
CA GLN A 141 -13.62 -12.78 -9.42
C GLN A 141 -14.01 -11.31 -9.31
N VAL A 142 -14.32 -10.70 -10.43
CA VAL A 142 -14.77 -9.31 -10.53
C VAL A 142 -15.98 -9.25 -11.47
N ALA A 143 -16.76 -8.16 -11.37
CA ALA A 143 -17.90 -7.93 -12.23
C ALA A 143 -17.55 -8.11 -13.72
N GLU A 144 -18.49 -8.62 -14.50
CA GLU A 144 -18.32 -8.97 -15.91
C GLU A 144 -17.78 -7.78 -16.73
N GLU A 145 -18.26 -6.57 -16.41
CA GLU A 145 -17.91 -5.30 -17.07
C GLU A 145 -16.43 -4.93 -16.93
N VAL A 146 -15.74 -5.48 -15.93
CA VAL A 146 -14.34 -5.14 -15.62
C VAL A 146 -13.42 -6.37 -15.54
N THR A 147 -13.86 -7.50 -16.11
CA THR A 147 -13.10 -8.76 -16.08
C THR A 147 -11.71 -8.60 -16.69
N ASP A 148 -11.59 -7.88 -17.80
CA ASP A 148 -10.32 -7.63 -18.49
C ASP A 148 -9.41 -6.65 -17.71
N SER A 149 -9.97 -5.87 -16.80
CA SER A 149 -9.28 -4.91 -15.94
C SER A 149 -9.15 -5.39 -14.49
N ARG A 150 -9.25 -6.70 -14.23
CA ARG A 150 -9.24 -7.31 -12.90
C ARG A 150 -8.07 -6.83 -12.03
N ASP A 151 -6.87 -6.78 -12.59
CA ASP A 151 -5.67 -6.39 -11.83
C ASP A 151 -5.73 -4.92 -11.40
N SER A 152 -6.34 -4.05 -12.20
CA SER A 152 -6.60 -2.65 -11.83
C SER A 152 -7.58 -2.56 -10.67
N VAL A 153 -8.64 -3.37 -10.67
CA VAL A 153 -9.61 -3.44 -9.54
C VAL A 153 -8.92 -3.92 -8.27
N ILE A 154 -8.08 -4.95 -8.34
CA ILE A 154 -7.30 -5.46 -7.21
C ILE A 154 -6.36 -4.37 -6.66
N ASN A 155 -5.68 -3.62 -7.53
CA ASN A 155 -4.81 -2.51 -7.11
C ASN A 155 -5.57 -1.40 -6.37
N ILE A 156 -6.81 -1.11 -6.78
CA ILE A 156 -7.67 -0.16 -6.07
C ILE A 156 -8.05 -0.71 -4.68
N LEU A 157 -8.41 -2.00 -4.58
CA LEU A 157 -8.71 -2.66 -3.30
C LEU A 157 -7.50 -2.66 -2.36
N ASP A 158 -6.30 -2.84 -2.87
CA ASP A 158 -5.05 -2.81 -2.09
C ASP A 158 -4.71 -1.42 -1.54
N SER A 159 -5.35 -0.36 -2.05
CA SER A 159 -5.22 0.98 -1.48
C SER A 159 -6.02 1.16 -0.18
N VAL A 160 -6.98 0.27 0.10
CA VAL A 160 -7.77 0.31 1.34
C VAL A 160 -6.90 -0.08 2.52
N TYR A 161 -6.95 0.73 3.58
CA TYR A 161 -6.24 0.44 4.81
C TYR A 161 -6.81 -0.80 5.51
N ASP A 162 -6.00 -1.82 5.70
CA ASP A 162 -6.35 -2.98 6.54
C ASP A 162 -5.46 -3.00 7.78
N SER A 163 -6.09 -2.82 8.95
CA SER A 163 -5.39 -2.89 10.24
C SER A 163 -4.77 -4.26 10.52
N ARG A 164 -5.24 -5.32 9.86
CA ARG A 164 -4.68 -6.68 9.98
C ARG A 164 -3.31 -6.81 9.31
N ALA A 165 -3.06 -6.03 8.27
CA ALA A 165 -1.75 -5.98 7.60
C ALA A 165 -0.67 -5.31 8.46
N MET A 166 -1.05 -4.70 9.59
CA MET A 166 -0.15 -3.95 10.48
C MET A 166 -0.10 -4.54 11.92
N GLN A 167 -0.67 -5.71 12.16
CA GLN A 167 -0.50 -6.37 13.45
C GLN A 167 0.85 -7.08 13.50
N PRO A 168 1.65 -6.82 14.55
CA PRO A 168 2.94 -7.48 14.76
C PRO A 168 2.80 -8.97 15.03
#